data_81b6a4fa5002664e09854ed3356e8416
#
_entry.id   81b6a4fa5002664e09854ed3356e8416
#
_cell.length_a   1.000
_cell.length_b   1.000
_cell.length_c   1.000
_cell.angle_alpha   90.00
_cell.angle_beta   90.00
_cell.angle_gamma   90.00
#
_symmetry.space_group_name_H-M   'P 1'
#
loop_
_entity.id
_entity.type
_entity.pdbx_description
1 polymer ?
#
loop_
_entity_poly.entity_id
_entity_poly.type
_entity_poly.pdbx_seq_one_letter_code
_entity_poly.pdbx_strand_id
1 'polypeptide(L)'
;MAGNSIEDALVRLQDAAGLLPESERPTFRGAASAQQIDALEAAVGNRIPDDFRMLLQTCDAIVAMDVHNGYWIGGAEALARSVARGDFPRVVSDGSTSAPAMPIATDGGGNAFLARIADGSVWRFDHETGIVEPVASSIDGFLHRVAEDWVHFAADDHQWHYIV
;
A
#
# COMPACT_ATOMS: atom_id res chain seq x y z
N MET A 1 -5.01 3.64 -25.21
CA MET A 1 -5.06 2.79 -23.99
C MET A 1 -4.87 3.73 -22.80
N ALA A 2 -5.85 3.82 -21.93
CA ALA A 2 -5.62 4.49 -20.67
C ALA A 2 -4.58 3.65 -19.92
N GLY A 3 -3.37 4.17 -19.75
CA GLY A 3 -2.39 3.58 -18.84
C GLY A 3 -2.98 3.66 -17.44
N ASN A 4 -2.95 2.58 -16.70
CA ASN A 4 -3.23 2.64 -15.29
C ASN A 4 -2.23 3.63 -14.68
N SER A 5 -2.73 4.66 -14.02
CA SER A 5 -1.91 5.67 -13.35
C SER A 5 -2.32 5.73 -11.88
N ILE A 6 -1.44 6.27 -11.06
CA ILE A 6 -1.76 6.52 -9.64
C ILE A 6 -3.01 7.40 -9.51
N GLU A 7 -3.19 8.37 -10.39
CA GLU A 7 -4.37 9.24 -10.38
C GLU A 7 -5.65 8.45 -10.67
N ASP A 8 -5.65 7.59 -11.67
CA ASP A 8 -6.80 6.71 -11.99
C ASP A 8 -7.09 5.75 -10.84
N ALA A 9 -6.05 5.19 -10.22
CA ALA A 9 -6.19 4.31 -9.07
C ALA A 9 -6.79 5.04 -7.86
N LEU A 10 -6.38 6.28 -7.59
CA LEU A 10 -6.96 7.11 -6.53
C LEU A 10 -8.43 7.45 -6.80
N VAL A 11 -8.82 7.76 -8.04
CA VAL A 11 -10.22 7.98 -8.41
C VAL A 11 -11.04 6.72 -8.12
N ARG A 12 -10.56 5.54 -8.52
CA ARG A 12 -11.24 4.27 -8.24
C ARG A 12 -11.39 3.97 -6.75
N LEU A 13 -10.35 4.26 -5.95
CA LEU A 13 -10.42 4.12 -4.50
C LEU A 13 -11.48 5.07 -3.90
N GLN A 14 -11.56 6.30 -4.37
CA GLN A 14 -12.58 7.26 -3.92
C GLN A 14 -13.98 6.81 -4.30
N ASP A 15 -14.19 6.31 -5.52
CA ASP A 15 -15.46 5.74 -5.98
C ASP A 15 -15.86 4.53 -5.14
N ALA A 16 -14.95 3.61 -4.89
CA ALA A 16 -15.18 2.44 -4.04
C ALA A 16 -15.50 2.85 -2.58
N ALA A 17 -14.79 3.84 -2.03
CA ALA A 17 -15.06 4.41 -0.71
C ALA A 17 -16.47 4.98 -0.60
N GLY A 18 -16.99 5.58 -1.69
CA GLY A 18 -18.35 6.10 -1.77
C GLY A 18 -19.44 5.04 -1.65
N LEU A 19 -19.14 3.78 -1.93
CA LEU A 19 -20.07 2.65 -1.79
C LEU A 19 -20.20 2.17 -0.33
N LEU A 20 -19.22 2.49 0.51
CA LEU A 20 -19.20 2.07 1.91
C LEU A 20 -20.16 2.92 2.77
N PRO A 21 -20.72 2.35 3.85
CA PRO A 21 -21.42 3.12 4.87
C PRO A 21 -20.56 4.27 5.38
N GLU A 22 -21.17 5.39 5.71
CA GLU A 22 -20.44 6.61 6.14
C GLU A 22 -19.47 6.34 7.30
N SER A 23 -19.89 5.50 8.25
CA SER A 23 -19.08 5.11 9.42
C SER A 23 -17.84 4.27 9.07
N GLU A 24 -17.80 3.63 7.89
CA GLU A 24 -16.73 2.73 7.43
C GLU A 24 -15.87 3.36 6.34
N ARG A 25 -16.19 4.59 5.94
CA ARG A 25 -15.47 5.25 4.85
C ARG A 25 -14.02 5.53 5.19
N PRO A 26 -13.11 5.25 4.25
CA PRO A 26 -11.70 5.56 4.40
C PRO A 26 -11.44 7.06 4.57
N THR A 27 -10.37 7.37 5.28
CA THR A 27 -9.81 8.72 5.35
C THR A 27 -8.68 8.86 4.34
N PHE A 28 -8.77 9.87 3.48
CA PHE A 28 -7.70 10.28 2.56
C PHE A 28 -7.03 11.52 3.13
N ARG A 29 -5.75 11.43 3.48
CA ARG A 29 -4.97 12.54 4.01
C ARG A 29 -4.39 13.37 2.88
N GLY A 30 -4.14 14.67 3.15
CA GLY A 30 -3.48 15.55 2.19
C GLY A 30 -2.06 15.09 1.86
N ALA A 31 -1.46 15.71 0.83
CA ALA A 31 -0.13 15.37 0.34
C ALA A 31 0.96 15.39 1.43
N ALA A 32 1.90 14.47 1.36
CA ALA A 32 3.13 14.54 2.13
C ALA A 32 3.98 15.74 1.69
N SER A 33 4.68 16.37 2.62
CA SER A 33 5.68 17.38 2.29
C SER A 33 6.92 16.76 1.66
N ALA A 34 7.67 17.55 0.89
CA ALA A 34 8.95 17.12 0.34
C ALA A 34 9.90 16.61 1.45
N GLN A 35 9.91 17.30 2.60
CA GLN A 35 10.75 16.90 3.74
C GLN A 35 10.36 15.51 4.30
N GLN A 36 9.07 15.17 4.35
CA GLN A 36 8.62 13.86 4.79
C GLN A 36 9.01 12.76 3.81
N ILE A 37 8.92 13.03 2.51
CA ILE A 37 9.36 12.09 1.46
C ILE A 37 10.88 11.91 1.50
N ASP A 38 11.65 12.98 1.65
CA ASP A 38 13.11 12.92 1.76
C ASP A 38 13.53 12.13 3.02
N ALA A 39 12.85 12.30 4.14
CA ALA A 39 13.09 11.53 5.36
C ALA A 39 12.80 10.02 5.16
N LEU A 40 11.75 9.69 4.41
CA LEU A 40 11.45 8.29 4.06
C LEU A 40 12.54 7.70 3.17
N GLU A 41 13.00 8.40 2.15
CA GLU A 41 14.11 7.95 1.29
C GLU A 41 15.41 7.78 2.07
N ALA A 42 15.70 8.69 2.99
CA ALA A 42 16.85 8.57 3.86
C ALA A 42 16.77 7.31 4.77
N ALA A 43 15.61 7.02 5.33
CA ALA A 43 15.38 5.83 6.14
C ALA A 43 15.49 4.53 5.31
N VAL A 44 14.94 4.52 4.10
CA VAL A 44 15.00 3.39 3.15
C VAL A 44 16.44 3.20 2.65
N GLY A 45 17.22 4.27 2.52
CA GLY A 45 18.56 4.27 1.95
C GLY A 45 18.59 4.17 0.43
N ASN A 46 17.45 4.42 -0.22
CA ASN A 46 17.27 4.42 -1.66
C ASN A 46 16.20 5.43 -2.05
N ARG A 47 16.20 5.83 -3.33
CA ARG A 47 15.06 6.52 -3.92
C ARG A 47 13.86 5.57 -3.93
N ILE A 48 12.71 6.03 -3.45
CA ILE A 48 11.47 5.26 -3.49
C ILE A 48 10.94 5.16 -4.92
N PRO A 49 10.13 4.13 -5.27
CA PRO A 49 9.52 4.02 -6.59
C PRO A 49 8.77 5.29 -6.99
N ASP A 50 8.87 5.70 -8.24
CA ASP A 50 8.26 6.95 -8.72
C ASP A 50 6.74 6.99 -8.53
N ASP A 51 6.05 5.88 -8.76
CA ASP A 51 4.61 5.76 -8.54
C ASP A 51 4.24 5.94 -7.05
N PHE A 52 5.06 5.43 -6.14
CA PHE A 52 4.84 5.62 -4.71
C PHE A 52 5.10 7.08 -4.30
N ARG A 53 6.13 7.69 -4.85
CA ARG A 53 6.37 9.13 -4.67
C ARG A 53 5.18 9.96 -5.14
N MET A 54 4.63 9.64 -6.32
CA MET A 54 3.45 10.32 -6.87
C MET A 54 2.23 10.16 -5.96
N LEU A 55 2.01 8.95 -5.43
CA LEU A 55 0.95 8.69 -4.45
C LEU A 55 1.10 9.62 -3.24
N LEU A 56 2.28 9.65 -2.60
CA LEU A 56 2.53 10.46 -1.42
C LEU A 56 2.41 11.98 -1.70
N GLN A 57 2.79 12.43 -2.88
CA GLN A 57 2.68 13.82 -3.31
C GLN A 57 1.23 14.25 -3.57
N THR A 58 0.32 13.29 -3.80
CA THR A 58 -1.11 13.55 -4.02
C THR A 58 -1.92 13.28 -2.75
N CYS A 59 -1.63 12.18 -2.08
CA CYS A 59 -2.28 11.71 -0.86
C CYS A 59 -1.25 11.00 0.01
N ASP A 60 -0.90 11.59 1.17
CA ASP A 60 0.12 10.99 2.05
C ASP A 60 -0.33 9.63 2.58
N ALA A 61 -1.58 9.52 3.02
CA ALA A 61 -2.08 8.28 3.59
C ALA A 61 -3.55 8.04 3.28
N ILE A 62 -3.88 6.76 3.10
CA ILE A 62 -5.25 6.26 2.96
C ILE A 62 -5.47 5.26 4.10
N VAL A 63 -6.45 5.53 4.96
CA VAL A 63 -6.73 4.72 6.16
C VAL A 63 -8.17 4.24 6.13
N ALA A 64 -8.36 2.93 6.09
CA ALA A 64 -9.65 2.25 6.08
C ALA A 64 -9.69 1.20 7.20
N MET A 65 -9.84 1.65 8.45
CA MET A 65 -9.75 0.77 9.64
C MET A 65 -10.87 -0.26 9.72
N ASP A 66 -12.06 0.09 9.24
CA ASP A 66 -13.28 -0.70 9.41
C ASP A 66 -13.64 -1.53 8.17
N VAL A 67 -12.77 -1.53 7.15
CA VAL A 67 -12.95 -2.37 5.96
C VAL A 67 -12.15 -3.66 6.13
N HIS A 68 -12.85 -4.79 6.24
CA HIS A 68 -12.25 -6.11 6.47
C HIS A 68 -11.23 -6.08 7.62
N ASN A 69 -9.97 -6.42 7.34
CA ASN A 69 -8.88 -6.44 8.35
C ASN A 69 -8.14 -5.09 8.48
N GLY A 70 -8.66 -4.07 7.82
CA GLY A 70 -8.09 -2.72 7.81
C GLY A 70 -6.97 -2.52 6.79
N TYR A 71 -6.86 -1.28 6.34
CA TYR A 71 -5.83 -0.83 5.38
C TYR A 71 -5.20 0.46 5.87
N TRP A 72 -3.87 0.48 5.95
CA TRP A 72 -3.06 1.68 6.20
C TRP A 72 -2.07 1.81 5.06
N ILE A 73 -2.39 2.62 4.05
CA ILE A 73 -1.59 2.79 2.83
C ILE A 73 -0.87 4.13 2.92
N GLY A 74 0.42 4.16 2.63
CA GLY A 74 1.23 5.37 2.68
C GLY A 74 1.55 5.82 4.11
N GLY A 75 1.61 7.15 4.32
CA GLY A 75 2.04 7.75 5.56
C GLY A 75 3.55 7.86 5.64
N ALA A 76 4.16 8.79 4.89
CA ALA A 76 5.61 8.89 4.71
C ALA A 76 6.37 8.90 6.05
N GLU A 77 5.91 9.68 7.03
CA GLU A 77 6.56 9.76 8.34
C GLU A 77 6.42 8.47 9.16
N ALA A 78 5.24 7.82 9.12
CA ALA A 78 5.01 6.56 9.81
C ALA A 78 5.86 5.43 9.21
N LEU A 79 5.93 5.37 7.88
CA LEU A 79 6.77 4.40 7.16
C LEU A 79 8.26 4.64 7.43
N ALA A 80 8.73 5.88 7.45
CA ALA A 80 10.12 6.19 7.79
C ALA A 80 10.49 5.69 9.19
N ARG A 81 9.60 5.87 10.17
CA ARG A 81 9.79 5.34 11.53
C ARG A 81 9.81 3.81 11.57
N SER A 82 8.90 3.15 10.85
CA SER A 82 8.86 1.67 10.76
C SER A 82 10.12 1.11 10.13
N VAL A 83 10.61 1.72 9.05
CA VAL A 83 11.87 1.32 8.39
C VAL A 83 13.04 1.50 9.32
N ALA A 84 13.13 2.62 10.04
CA ALA A 84 14.22 2.89 11.00
C ALA A 84 14.24 1.91 12.18
N ARG A 85 13.06 1.42 12.62
CA ARG A 85 12.95 0.39 13.66
C ARG A 85 13.22 -1.04 13.17
N GLY A 86 13.22 -1.26 11.84
CA GLY A 86 13.35 -2.59 11.28
C GLY A 86 12.09 -3.46 11.46
N ASP A 87 10.91 -2.86 11.44
CA ASP A 87 9.63 -3.55 11.68
C ASP A 87 9.31 -4.58 10.60
N PHE A 88 9.82 -4.41 9.38
CA PHE A 88 9.50 -5.25 8.21
C PHE A 88 10.75 -5.64 7.41
N PRO A 89 10.66 -6.73 6.60
CA PRO A 89 11.74 -7.11 5.70
C PRO A 89 12.12 -5.97 4.74
N ARG A 90 13.41 -5.87 4.44
CA ARG A 90 13.95 -4.88 3.49
C ARG A 90 14.28 -5.47 2.13
N VAL A 91 13.96 -6.73 1.95
CA VAL A 91 14.12 -7.47 0.69
C VAL A 91 12.91 -8.34 0.44
N VAL A 92 12.58 -8.56 -0.82
CA VAL A 92 11.64 -9.59 -1.28
C VAL A 92 12.37 -10.59 -2.16
N SER A 93 11.96 -11.84 -2.11
CA SER A 93 12.56 -12.91 -2.91
C SER A 93 11.48 -13.74 -3.58
N ASP A 94 11.68 -14.05 -4.85
CA ASP A 94 10.85 -15.00 -5.61
C ASP A 94 11.36 -16.45 -5.51
N GLY A 95 12.29 -16.70 -4.60
CA GLY A 95 12.97 -18.00 -4.43
C GLY A 95 14.26 -18.14 -5.23
N SER A 96 14.49 -17.33 -6.24
CA SER A 96 15.71 -17.33 -7.07
C SER A 96 16.54 -16.06 -6.92
N THR A 97 15.86 -14.90 -6.73
CA THR A 97 16.49 -13.59 -6.67
C THR A 97 15.92 -12.77 -5.50
N SER A 98 16.80 -12.19 -4.69
CA SER A 98 16.41 -11.24 -3.66
C SER A 98 16.62 -9.81 -4.18
N ALA A 99 15.66 -8.93 -3.90
CA ALA A 99 15.70 -7.54 -4.33
C ALA A 99 15.31 -6.59 -3.19
N PRO A 100 15.92 -5.39 -3.11
CA PRO A 100 15.55 -4.38 -2.13
C PRO A 100 14.07 -4.00 -2.23
N ALA A 101 13.42 -3.89 -1.07
CA ALA A 101 12.03 -3.53 -0.94
C ALA A 101 11.81 -2.61 0.26
N MET A 102 10.65 -1.95 0.27
CA MET A 102 10.23 -1.06 1.34
C MET A 102 8.75 -1.27 1.65
N PRO A 103 8.29 -1.07 2.88
CA PRO A 103 6.87 -1.09 3.19
C PRO A 103 6.18 0.12 2.54
N ILE A 104 4.99 -0.12 1.98
CA ILE A 104 4.11 0.92 1.43
C ILE A 104 2.74 0.93 2.10
N ALA A 105 2.35 -0.18 2.74
CA ALA A 105 1.08 -0.33 3.42
C ALA A 105 1.17 -1.42 4.49
N THR A 106 0.22 -1.40 5.42
CA THR A 106 0.01 -2.45 6.43
C THR A 106 -1.47 -2.77 6.56
N ASP A 107 -1.78 -3.92 7.16
CA ASP A 107 -3.13 -4.27 7.59
C ASP A 107 -3.26 -4.25 9.12
N GLY A 108 -4.47 -4.49 9.62
CA GLY A 108 -4.75 -4.56 11.05
C GLY A 108 -4.24 -5.84 11.74
N GLY A 109 -3.83 -6.83 10.96
CA GLY A 109 -3.27 -8.09 11.44
C GLY A 109 -1.75 -8.07 11.64
N GLY A 110 -1.08 -6.96 11.31
CA GLY A 110 0.38 -6.84 11.42
C GLY A 110 1.15 -7.26 10.17
N ASN A 111 0.46 -7.60 9.09
CA ASN A 111 1.09 -7.87 7.79
C ASN A 111 1.48 -6.57 7.10
N ALA A 112 2.41 -6.65 6.17
CA ALA A 112 2.84 -5.50 5.38
C ALA A 112 2.78 -5.78 3.88
N PHE A 113 2.58 -4.71 3.12
CA PHE A 113 2.77 -4.70 1.68
C PHE A 113 4.07 -4.00 1.36
N LEU A 114 4.96 -4.71 0.67
CA LEU A 114 6.32 -4.29 0.37
C LEU A 114 6.42 -4.00 -1.12
N ALA A 115 6.84 -2.80 -1.50
CA ALA A 115 7.17 -2.48 -2.88
C ALA A 115 8.64 -2.76 -3.16
N ARG A 116 8.93 -3.52 -4.22
CA ARG A 116 10.30 -3.69 -4.71
C ARG A 116 10.79 -2.36 -5.29
N ILE A 117 11.96 -1.92 -4.86
CA ILE A 117 12.49 -0.60 -5.22
C ILE A 117 12.70 -0.46 -6.74
N ALA A 118 13.14 -1.53 -7.39
CA ALA A 118 13.56 -1.50 -8.78
C ALA A 118 12.39 -1.31 -9.78
N ASP A 119 11.20 -1.85 -9.48
CA ASP A 119 10.10 -1.91 -10.43
C ASP A 119 8.72 -1.62 -9.83
N GLY A 120 8.64 -1.36 -8.52
CA GLY A 120 7.38 -1.07 -7.86
C GLY A 120 6.42 -2.26 -7.72
N SER A 121 6.83 -3.48 -8.06
CA SER A 121 6.01 -4.67 -7.81
C SER A 121 5.73 -4.82 -6.32
N VAL A 122 4.51 -5.21 -5.97
CA VAL A 122 4.03 -5.25 -4.58
C VAL A 122 3.90 -6.69 -4.09
N TRP A 123 4.40 -6.92 -2.90
CA TRP A 123 4.46 -8.21 -2.23
C TRP A 123 3.83 -8.11 -0.84
N ARG A 124 3.10 -9.14 -0.42
CA ARG A 124 2.55 -9.23 0.93
C ARG A 124 3.51 -10.01 1.82
N PHE A 125 3.86 -9.45 2.95
CA PHE A 125 4.59 -10.11 4.04
C PHE A 125 3.61 -10.51 5.12
N ASP A 126 3.52 -11.81 5.39
CA ASP A 126 2.76 -12.38 6.49
C ASP A 126 3.68 -12.47 7.72
N HIS A 127 3.38 -11.72 8.77
CA HIS A 127 4.23 -11.63 9.96
C HIS A 127 4.19 -12.90 10.83
N GLU A 128 3.11 -13.69 10.76
CA GLU A 128 2.98 -14.92 11.55
C GLU A 128 3.80 -16.06 10.95
N THR A 129 3.83 -16.16 9.63
CA THR A 129 4.50 -17.24 8.91
C THR A 129 5.86 -16.85 8.36
N GLY A 130 6.13 -15.55 8.21
CA GLY A 130 7.29 -15.01 7.52
C GLY A 130 7.25 -15.18 5.99
N ILE A 131 6.12 -15.63 5.45
CA ILE A 131 5.96 -15.83 4.00
C ILE A 131 5.82 -14.49 3.30
N VAL A 132 6.48 -14.37 2.14
CA VAL A 132 6.37 -13.22 1.23
C VAL A 132 5.85 -13.72 -0.11
N GLU A 133 4.74 -13.16 -0.57
CA GLU A 133 4.07 -13.55 -1.81
C GLU A 133 3.72 -12.34 -2.69
N PRO A 134 3.75 -12.48 -4.04
CA PRO A 134 3.40 -11.38 -4.93
C PRO A 134 1.90 -11.07 -4.86
N VAL A 135 1.57 -9.78 -4.88
CA VAL A 135 0.18 -9.27 -4.86
C VAL A 135 -0.16 -8.53 -6.16
N ALA A 136 0.74 -7.68 -6.62
CA ALA A 136 0.54 -6.88 -7.84
C ALA A 136 1.87 -6.62 -8.54
N SER A 137 1.81 -6.41 -9.85
CA SER A 137 3.00 -6.12 -10.67
C SER A 137 3.46 -4.65 -10.57
N SER A 138 2.64 -3.78 -9.95
CA SER A 138 2.89 -2.34 -9.81
C SER A 138 2.09 -1.76 -8.64
N ILE A 139 2.43 -0.55 -8.23
CA ILE A 139 1.76 0.14 -7.12
C ILE A 139 0.34 0.55 -7.50
N ASP A 140 0.13 1.06 -8.73
CA ASP A 140 -1.22 1.34 -9.22
C ASP A 140 -2.08 0.06 -9.29
N GLY A 141 -1.52 -1.05 -9.75
CA GLY A 141 -2.18 -2.36 -9.73
C GLY A 141 -2.56 -2.80 -8.32
N PHE A 142 -1.71 -2.57 -7.32
CA PHE A 142 -2.03 -2.81 -5.91
C PHE A 142 -3.21 -1.93 -5.44
N LEU A 143 -3.21 -0.63 -5.75
CA LEU A 143 -4.30 0.26 -5.37
C LEU A 143 -5.63 -0.11 -6.05
N HIS A 144 -5.59 -0.56 -7.31
CA HIS A 144 -6.78 -1.11 -7.99
C HIS A 144 -7.31 -2.35 -7.27
N ARG A 145 -6.43 -3.22 -6.82
CA ARG A 145 -6.81 -4.41 -6.06
C ARG A 145 -7.47 -4.06 -4.72
N VAL A 146 -6.95 -3.04 -4.03
CA VAL A 146 -7.57 -2.50 -2.81
C VAL A 146 -8.97 -1.94 -3.11
N ALA A 147 -9.14 -1.22 -4.22
CA ALA A 147 -10.45 -0.70 -4.61
C ALA A 147 -11.45 -1.85 -4.89
N GLU A 148 -11.02 -2.94 -5.52
CA GLU A 148 -11.84 -4.14 -5.71
C GLU A 148 -12.25 -4.74 -4.37
N ASP A 149 -11.33 -4.88 -3.41
CA ASP A 149 -11.64 -5.35 -2.07
C ASP A 149 -12.75 -4.52 -1.41
N TRP A 150 -12.67 -3.19 -1.53
CA TRP A 150 -13.69 -2.31 -0.96
C TRP A 150 -15.05 -2.43 -1.64
N VAL A 151 -15.08 -2.61 -2.97
CA VAL A 151 -16.33 -2.86 -3.72
C VAL A 151 -16.99 -4.16 -3.24
N HIS A 152 -16.22 -5.24 -3.12
CA HIS A 152 -16.73 -6.52 -2.64
C HIS A 152 -17.14 -6.48 -1.17
N PHE A 153 -16.42 -5.73 -0.33
CA PHE A 153 -16.80 -5.51 1.06
C PHE A 153 -18.14 -4.76 1.17
N ALA A 154 -18.32 -3.69 0.38
CA ALA A 154 -19.58 -2.94 0.33
C ALA A 154 -20.77 -3.79 -0.16
N ALA A 155 -20.49 -4.79 -0.98
CA ALA A 155 -21.48 -5.75 -1.50
C ALA A 155 -21.74 -6.95 -0.57
N ASP A 156 -21.05 -7.01 0.60
CA ASP A 156 -21.12 -8.14 1.55
C ASP A 156 -20.75 -9.49 0.89
N ASP A 157 -19.75 -9.46 -0.01
CA ASP A 157 -19.31 -10.65 -0.75
C ASP A 157 -18.35 -11.51 0.09
N HIS A 158 -18.92 -12.47 0.80
CA HIS A 158 -18.17 -13.40 1.65
C HIS A 158 -17.31 -14.43 0.88
N GLN A 159 -17.45 -14.50 -0.44
CA GLN A 159 -16.65 -15.42 -1.28
C GLN A 159 -15.42 -14.74 -1.90
N TRP A 160 -15.32 -13.43 -1.77
CA TRP A 160 -14.18 -12.67 -2.27
C TRP A 160 -12.91 -12.94 -1.46
N HIS A 161 -11.78 -13.06 -2.14
CA HIS A 161 -10.46 -13.18 -1.50
C HIS A 161 -9.82 -11.80 -1.37
N TYR A 162 -9.89 -11.25 -0.15
CA TYR A 162 -9.24 -10.00 0.21
C TYR A 162 -7.72 -10.17 0.26
N ILE A 163 -6.99 -9.08 -0.05
CA ILE A 163 -5.53 -9.06 0.06
C ILE A 163 -5.02 -8.84 1.49
N VAL A 164 -5.91 -8.48 2.42
CA VAL A 164 -5.63 -8.27 3.86
C VAL A 164 -6.25 -9.36 4.73
#